data_6c553db4bfbc47a39db92273e1cb58dc
#
_entry.id   6c553db4bfbc47a39db92273e1cb58dc
#
_cell.length_a   1.000
_cell.length_b   1.000
_cell.length_c   1.000
_cell.angle_alpha   90.00
_cell.angle_beta   90.00
_cell.angle_gamma   90.00
#
_symmetry.space_group_name_H-M   'P 1'
#
loop_
_entity.id
_entity.type
_entity.pdbx_description
1 polymer ?
#
loop_
_entity_poly.entity_id
_entity_poly.type
_entity_poly.pdbx_seq_one_letter_code
_entity_poly.pdbx_strand_id
1 'polypeptide(L)'
;MLRRLWERVSKVDEAIARSFVGRHFRLEGSGHPLERKGSRFSTEIRAGLVTFTAMAYILSVNSNILSSSGGPCECNAESCENDPVYQSCKNDIRRAYIVATAAAACMSSGLMGFFANMPLGLAPGLGANAYFANVVSSGLVSYSQALAVVWLEGWIFVIISLLGVRQWISRLLPNSLRQSTGAGIGVYLSLIGLSSSGLNVVGQGSSSILQFAGCLPEYQDENGICTSHVLQDPKMWVGIFLGGVLITFLILYRVRGAMIIGILLVSVSSWPRGSAVTQFPYTDQGNNNWDFFKKVATWRSINPIGPQNIDWQGYDTGHAWLALIIFLYLDLLDTTGTLYAICLLYTSDAADEG
;
A
#
# COMPACT_ATOMS: atom_id res chain seq x y z
N MET A 1 -21.75 29.55 -18.44
CA MET A 1 -22.11 28.28 -17.83
C MET A 1 -21.35 28.04 -16.54
N LEU A 2 -20.04 28.16 -16.51
CA LEU A 2 -19.15 27.99 -15.34
C LEU A 2 -19.53 28.88 -14.14
N ARG A 3 -19.85 30.17 -14.36
CA ARG A 3 -20.21 31.11 -13.28
C ARG A 3 -21.48 30.69 -12.53
N ARG A 4 -22.50 30.17 -13.23
CA ARG A 4 -23.74 29.66 -12.60
C ARG A 4 -23.50 28.36 -11.82
N LEU A 5 -22.57 27.53 -12.25
CA LEU A 5 -22.13 26.33 -11.50
C LEU A 5 -21.42 26.73 -10.19
N TRP A 6 -20.52 27.71 -10.25
CA TRP A 6 -19.82 28.23 -9.08
C TRP A 6 -20.78 28.84 -8.05
N GLU A 7 -21.76 29.61 -8.48
CA GLU A 7 -22.80 30.19 -7.61
C GLU A 7 -23.67 29.10 -6.94
N ARG A 8 -23.96 28.01 -7.65
CA ARG A 8 -24.66 26.86 -7.04
C ARG A 8 -23.80 26.14 -6.01
N VAL A 9 -22.54 25.90 -6.31
CA VAL A 9 -21.60 25.25 -5.37
C VAL A 9 -21.41 26.09 -4.11
N SER A 10 -21.24 27.39 -4.24
CA SER A 10 -21.13 28.33 -3.10
C SER A 10 -22.37 28.29 -2.19
N LYS A 11 -23.60 28.25 -2.76
CA LYS A 11 -24.83 28.12 -1.97
C LYS A 11 -24.94 26.79 -1.23
N VAL A 12 -24.47 25.70 -1.86
CA VAL A 12 -24.42 24.37 -1.20
C VAL A 12 -23.39 24.38 -0.07
N ASP A 13 -22.22 24.97 -0.29
CA ASP A 13 -21.18 25.09 0.73
C ASP A 13 -21.68 25.86 1.97
N GLU A 14 -22.38 26.99 1.77
CA GLU A 14 -22.97 27.79 2.86
C GLU A 14 -24.07 27.02 3.61
N ALA A 15 -24.92 26.29 2.89
CA ALA A 15 -25.99 25.50 3.50
C ALA A 15 -25.42 24.37 4.38
N ILE A 16 -24.37 23.69 3.88
CA ILE A 16 -23.70 22.61 4.63
C ILE A 16 -22.90 23.17 5.80
N ALA A 17 -22.23 24.31 5.63
CA ALA A 17 -21.47 24.94 6.71
C ALA A 17 -22.34 25.23 7.94
N ARG A 18 -23.58 25.68 7.74
CA ARG A 18 -24.54 25.96 8.82
C ARG A 18 -25.18 24.70 9.43
N SER A 19 -24.98 23.53 8.83
CA SER A 19 -25.51 22.25 9.31
C SER A 19 -24.69 21.69 10.48
N PHE A 20 -25.21 20.62 11.12
CA PHE A 20 -24.47 19.86 12.14
C PHE A 20 -23.11 19.36 11.62
N VAL A 21 -23.06 18.92 10.35
CA VAL A 21 -21.86 18.45 9.67
C VAL A 21 -20.81 19.57 9.58
N GLY A 22 -21.21 20.75 9.13
CA GLY A 22 -20.31 21.91 9.02
C GLY A 22 -19.74 22.35 10.36
N ARG A 23 -20.55 22.31 11.43
CA ARG A 23 -20.09 22.60 12.78
C ARG A 23 -19.10 21.54 13.31
N HIS A 24 -19.38 20.27 13.09
CA HIS A 24 -18.51 19.17 13.52
C HIS A 24 -17.13 19.25 12.84
N PHE A 25 -17.10 19.47 11.54
CA PHE A 25 -15.87 19.59 10.75
C PHE A 25 -15.24 20.98 10.78
N ARG A 26 -15.82 21.93 11.50
CA ARG A 26 -15.31 23.32 11.66
C ARG A 26 -15.11 24.04 10.32
N LEU A 27 -16.08 23.86 9.42
CA LEU A 27 -16.03 24.51 8.12
C LEU A 27 -16.17 26.05 8.25
N GLU A 28 -15.64 26.79 7.28
CA GLU A 28 -15.78 28.24 7.20
C GLU A 28 -17.26 28.64 7.13
N GLY A 29 -17.71 29.55 7.99
CA GLY A 29 -19.11 29.97 8.09
C GLY A 29 -20.00 29.06 8.95
N SER A 30 -19.43 28.10 9.68
CA SER A 30 -20.17 27.21 10.62
C SER A 30 -20.53 27.89 11.96
N GLY A 31 -19.90 29.03 12.28
CA GLY A 31 -20.03 29.71 13.57
C GLY A 31 -19.37 28.96 14.74
N HIS A 32 -18.46 28.03 14.44
CA HIS A 32 -17.69 27.35 15.48
C HIS A 32 -16.50 28.23 15.94
N PRO A 33 -16.16 28.31 17.26
CA PRO A 33 -15.05 29.15 17.76
C PRO A 33 -13.69 28.85 17.13
N LEU A 34 -13.51 27.63 16.63
CA LEU A 34 -12.28 27.13 15.99
C LEU A 34 -12.53 26.82 14.52
N GLU A 35 -13.31 27.65 13.81
CA GLU A 35 -13.51 27.44 12.37
C GLU A 35 -12.20 27.61 11.58
N ARG A 36 -12.07 26.82 10.52
CA ARG A 36 -10.89 26.83 9.65
C ARG A 36 -11.16 27.74 8.44
N LYS A 37 -10.42 28.81 8.30
CA LYS A 37 -10.51 29.68 7.12
C LYS A 37 -10.14 28.90 5.85
N GLY A 38 -10.95 29.06 4.79
CA GLY A 38 -10.74 28.37 3.51
C GLY A 38 -11.26 26.93 3.46
N SER A 39 -11.69 26.33 4.59
CA SER A 39 -12.25 24.98 4.61
C SER A 39 -13.73 25.02 4.21
N ARG A 40 -14.00 24.69 2.94
CA ARG A 40 -15.36 24.58 2.38
C ARG A 40 -15.64 23.14 2.02
N PHE A 41 -16.89 22.73 2.06
CA PHE A 41 -17.26 21.34 1.76
C PHE A 41 -16.79 20.87 0.39
N SER A 42 -16.93 21.69 -0.64
CA SER A 42 -16.44 21.38 -1.99
C SER A 42 -14.91 21.28 -2.06
N THR A 43 -14.19 22.08 -1.27
CA THR A 43 -12.73 22.03 -1.18
C THR A 43 -12.26 20.74 -0.50
N GLU A 44 -12.94 20.34 0.58
CA GLU A 44 -12.62 19.11 1.33
C GLU A 44 -12.90 17.86 0.47
N ILE A 45 -14.02 17.81 -0.26
CA ILE A 45 -14.29 16.70 -1.20
C ILE A 45 -13.21 16.62 -2.29
N ARG A 46 -12.83 17.75 -2.86
CA ARG A 46 -11.78 17.78 -3.89
C ARG A 46 -10.43 17.32 -3.32
N ALA A 47 -10.08 17.77 -2.13
CA ALA A 47 -8.86 17.33 -1.45
C ALA A 47 -8.90 15.83 -1.15
N GLY A 48 -10.03 15.33 -0.62
CA GLY A 48 -10.22 13.90 -0.37
C GLY A 48 -10.12 13.05 -1.63
N LEU A 49 -10.67 13.52 -2.76
CA LEU A 49 -10.56 12.81 -4.04
C LEU A 49 -9.10 12.77 -4.55
N VAL A 50 -8.35 13.86 -4.39
CA VAL A 50 -6.92 13.91 -4.75
C VAL A 50 -6.12 12.95 -3.87
N THR A 51 -6.39 12.94 -2.55
CA THR A 51 -5.74 12.00 -1.61
C THR A 51 -6.09 10.55 -1.96
N PHE A 52 -7.36 10.25 -2.23
CA PHE A 52 -7.80 8.92 -2.67
C PHE A 52 -7.07 8.47 -3.93
N THR A 53 -7.00 9.32 -4.95
CA THR A 53 -6.31 8.96 -6.19
C THR A 53 -4.82 8.77 -6.00
N ALA A 54 -4.19 9.54 -5.11
CA ALA A 54 -2.78 9.35 -4.75
C ALA A 54 -2.53 8.03 -4.02
N MET A 55 -3.50 7.56 -3.22
CA MET A 55 -3.37 6.33 -2.41
C MET A 55 -3.92 5.08 -3.10
N ALA A 56 -4.68 5.21 -4.18
CA ALA A 56 -5.37 4.10 -4.84
C ALA A 56 -4.42 2.97 -5.29
N TYR A 57 -3.16 3.28 -5.59
CA TYR A 57 -2.16 2.27 -5.95
C TYR A 57 -1.91 1.24 -4.82
N ILE A 58 -2.12 1.63 -3.56
CA ILE A 58 -1.91 0.74 -2.39
C ILE A 58 -2.80 -0.48 -2.47
N LEU A 59 -4.02 -0.36 -3.00
CA LEU A 59 -4.93 -1.49 -3.18
C LEU A 59 -4.30 -2.61 -4.01
N SER A 60 -3.57 -2.26 -5.06
CA SER A 60 -2.89 -3.23 -5.91
C SER A 60 -1.57 -3.71 -5.31
N VAL A 61 -0.73 -2.79 -4.83
CA VAL A 61 0.60 -3.11 -4.29
C VAL A 61 0.48 -3.95 -3.03
N ASN A 62 -0.37 -3.55 -2.08
CA ASN A 62 -0.57 -4.27 -0.83
C ASN A 62 -1.08 -5.69 -1.05
N SER A 63 -2.06 -5.86 -1.93
CA SER A 63 -2.60 -7.18 -2.25
C SER A 63 -1.58 -8.08 -2.95
N ASN A 64 -0.69 -7.52 -3.77
CA ASN A 64 0.42 -8.25 -4.37
C ASN A 64 1.42 -8.72 -3.32
N ILE A 65 1.85 -7.82 -2.43
CA ILE A 65 2.80 -8.14 -1.36
C ILE A 65 2.24 -9.25 -0.47
N LEU A 66 1.02 -9.10 0.02
CA LEU A 66 0.41 -10.10 0.90
C LEU A 66 0.16 -11.45 0.21
N SER A 67 -0.24 -11.44 -1.07
CA SER A 67 -0.45 -12.68 -1.81
C SER A 67 0.86 -13.39 -2.18
N SER A 68 2.01 -12.71 -2.12
CA SER A 68 3.32 -13.36 -2.34
C SER A 68 3.67 -14.36 -1.24
N SER A 69 3.08 -14.22 -0.04
CA SER A 69 3.22 -15.21 1.03
C SER A 69 2.60 -16.58 0.71
N GLY A 70 1.82 -16.70 -0.38
CA GLY A 70 1.04 -17.90 -0.69
C GLY A 70 -0.27 -18.00 0.10
N GLY A 71 -0.41 -17.29 1.22
CA GLY A 71 -1.59 -17.34 2.08
C GLY A 71 -1.88 -18.74 2.61
N PRO A 72 -3.16 -19.17 2.66
CA PRO A 72 -3.56 -20.52 3.03
C PRO A 72 -3.50 -21.54 1.87
N CYS A 73 -2.87 -21.21 0.73
CA CYS A 73 -2.77 -22.11 -0.40
C CYS A 73 -1.70 -23.16 -0.16
N GLU A 74 -2.06 -24.43 -0.28
CA GLU A 74 -1.12 -25.55 -0.21
C GLU A 74 -0.53 -25.84 -1.58
N CYS A 75 0.78 -26.08 -1.60
CA CYS A 75 1.49 -26.45 -2.80
C CYS A 75 1.83 -27.95 -2.72
N ASN A 76 1.33 -28.71 -3.67
CA ASN A 76 1.55 -30.17 -3.74
C ASN A 76 2.53 -30.56 -4.87
N ALA A 77 3.06 -29.60 -5.62
CA ALA A 77 3.99 -29.82 -6.72
C ALA A 77 5.43 -29.43 -6.33
N GLU A 78 6.42 -30.00 -7.03
CA GLU A 78 7.84 -29.67 -6.82
C GLU A 78 8.16 -28.20 -7.10
N SER A 79 7.36 -27.53 -7.96
CA SER A 79 7.41 -26.08 -8.18
C SER A 79 6.01 -25.48 -8.09
N CYS A 80 5.75 -24.71 -7.03
CA CYS A 80 4.46 -24.05 -6.79
C CYS A 80 4.09 -23.02 -7.86
N GLU A 81 5.07 -22.46 -8.55
CA GLU A 81 4.84 -21.45 -9.57
C GLU A 81 4.18 -22.00 -10.84
N ASN A 82 4.38 -23.29 -11.13
CA ASN A 82 3.83 -23.96 -12.30
C ASN A 82 2.53 -24.70 -12.02
N ASP A 83 2.08 -24.78 -10.76
CA ASP A 83 0.82 -25.45 -10.40
C ASP A 83 -0.38 -24.52 -10.67
N PRO A 84 -1.28 -24.86 -11.62
CA PRO A 84 -2.45 -24.06 -11.95
C PRO A 84 -3.44 -23.94 -10.80
N VAL A 85 -3.52 -24.93 -9.92
CA VAL A 85 -4.41 -24.91 -8.74
C VAL A 85 -3.91 -23.91 -7.72
N TYR A 86 -2.60 -23.95 -7.42
CA TYR A 86 -1.95 -22.99 -6.52
C TYR A 86 -2.07 -21.56 -7.04
N GLN A 87 -1.84 -21.32 -8.34
CA GLN A 87 -1.97 -19.99 -8.95
C GLN A 87 -3.41 -19.47 -8.93
N SER A 88 -4.39 -20.33 -9.13
CA SER A 88 -5.82 -19.99 -9.02
C SER A 88 -6.17 -19.58 -7.58
N CYS A 89 -5.72 -20.35 -6.60
CA CYS A 89 -5.89 -20.04 -5.18
C CYS A 89 -5.25 -18.69 -4.83
N LYS A 90 -3.99 -18.49 -5.21
CA LYS A 90 -3.24 -17.24 -4.98
C LYS A 90 -3.94 -16.02 -5.58
N ASN A 91 -4.50 -16.14 -6.79
CA ASN A 91 -5.27 -15.08 -7.41
C ASN A 91 -6.57 -14.77 -6.67
N ASP A 92 -7.23 -15.77 -6.11
CA ASP A 92 -8.46 -15.58 -5.33
C ASP A 92 -8.17 -14.89 -4.00
N ILE A 93 -7.09 -15.26 -3.33
CA ILE A 93 -6.62 -14.59 -2.11
C ILE A 93 -6.21 -13.14 -2.40
N ARG A 94 -5.50 -12.90 -3.49
CA ARG A 94 -5.13 -11.55 -3.92
C ARG A 94 -6.36 -10.65 -4.07
N ARG A 95 -7.45 -11.16 -4.64
CA ARG A 95 -8.72 -10.41 -4.74
C ARG A 95 -9.35 -10.15 -3.39
N ALA A 96 -9.31 -11.12 -2.47
CA ALA A 96 -9.79 -10.94 -1.11
C ALA A 96 -8.98 -9.85 -0.37
N TYR A 97 -7.66 -9.80 -0.56
CA TYR A 97 -6.81 -8.75 0.00
C TYR A 97 -7.11 -7.36 -0.57
N ILE A 98 -7.47 -7.24 -1.84
CA ILE A 98 -7.90 -5.95 -2.41
C ILE A 98 -9.12 -5.42 -1.64
N VAL A 99 -10.12 -6.28 -1.44
CA VAL A 99 -11.35 -5.89 -0.71
C VAL A 99 -11.05 -5.56 0.75
N ALA A 100 -10.23 -6.38 1.41
CA ALA A 100 -9.84 -6.14 2.80
C ALA A 100 -9.05 -4.84 2.98
N THR A 101 -8.09 -4.57 2.08
CA THR A 101 -7.31 -3.34 2.07
C THR A 101 -8.20 -2.12 1.87
N ALA A 102 -9.15 -2.20 0.92
CA ALA A 102 -10.10 -1.12 0.68
C ALA A 102 -11.01 -0.87 1.88
N ALA A 103 -11.52 -1.93 2.51
CA ALA A 103 -12.36 -1.83 3.70
C ALA A 103 -11.58 -1.25 4.89
N ALA A 104 -10.36 -1.72 5.14
CA ALA A 104 -9.51 -1.20 6.21
C ALA A 104 -9.17 0.28 6.00
N ALA A 105 -8.78 0.67 4.78
CA ALA A 105 -8.48 2.06 4.45
C ALA A 105 -9.72 2.97 4.58
N CYS A 106 -10.88 2.50 4.16
CA CYS A 106 -12.14 3.23 4.28
C CYS A 106 -12.52 3.45 5.75
N MET A 107 -12.50 2.39 6.57
CA MET A 107 -12.84 2.46 7.97
C MET A 107 -11.85 3.33 8.76
N SER A 108 -10.55 3.13 8.60
CA SER A 108 -9.53 3.88 9.32
C SER A 108 -9.53 5.36 8.95
N SER A 109 -9.62 5.70 7.65
CA SER A 109 -9.72 7.09 7.19
C SER A 109 -11.02 7.74 7.65
N GLY A 110 -12.14 7.01 7.63
CA GLY A 110 -13.43 7.49 8.10
C GLY A 110 -13.44 7.78 9.61
N LEU A 111 -12.88 6.87 10.40
CA LEU A 111 -12.74 7.05 11.86
C LEU A 111 -11.81 8.24 12.20
N MET A 112 -10.69 8.37 11.47
CA MET A 112 -9.77 9.50 11.63
C MET A 112 -10.44 10.83 11.30
N GLY A 113 -11.17 10.89 10.19
CA GLY A 113 -11.91 12.09 9.79
C GLY A 113 -13.00 12.45 10.80
N PHE A 114 -13.80 11.47 11.21
CA PHE A 114 -14.96 11.71 12.07
C PHE A 114 -14.59 12.02 13.52
N PHE A 115 -13.71 11.22 14.15
CA PHE A 115 -13.36 11.38 15.56
C PHE A 115 -12.23 12.37 15.80
N ALA A 116 -11.16 12.31 15.00
CA ALA A 116 -10.02 13.20 15.17
C ALA A 116 -10.15 14.51 14.40
N ASN A 117 -11.11 14.62 13.48
CA ASN A 117 -11.30 15.77 12.59
C ASN A 117 -10.00 16.15 11.85
N MET A 118 -9.26 15.12 11.42
CA MET A 118 -8.01 15.28 10.67
C MET A 118 -8.20 14.76 9.23
N PRO A 119 -7.94 15.58 8.20
CA PRO A 119 -8.14 15.21 6.80
C PRO A 119 -6.99 14.34 6.29
N LEU A 120 -6.73 13.22 6.95
CA LEU A 120 -5.66 12.29 6.59
C LEU A 120 -6.26 11.01 6.00
N GLY A 121 -5.77 10.62 4.83
CA GLY A 121 -6.04 9.30 4.29
C GLY A 121 -5.14 8.27 4.98
N LEU A 122 -5.74 7.21 5.51
CA LEU A 122 -5.03 6.11 6.14
C LEU A 122 -5.13 4.86 5.28
N ALA A 123 -4.04 4.13 5.17
CA ALA A 123 -3.96 2.85 4.48
C ALA A 123 -3.03 1.91 5.25
N PRO A 124 -3.16 0.58 5.04
CA PRO A 124 -2.24 -0.39 5.64
C PRO A 124 -0.79 -0.10 5.29
N GLY A 125 0.11 -0.23 6.29
CA GLY A 125 1.54 0.00 6.12
C GLY A 125 2.19 -1.05 5.22
N LEU A 126 2.78 -0.62 4.10
CA LEU A 126 3.40 -1.54 3.14
C LEU A 126 4.62 -2.25 3.74
N GLY A 127 5.36 -1.59 4.64
CA GLY A 127 6.53 -2.17 5.32
C GLY A 127 6.17 -3.34 6.22
N ALA A 128 5.18 -3.18 7.09
CA ALA A 128 4.69 -4.25 7.97
C ALA A 128 4.12 -5.42 7.16
N ASN A 129 3.37 -5.13 6.10
CA ASN A 129 2.79 -6.16 5.23
C ASN A 129 3.85 -6.94 4.43
N ALA A 130 4.91 -6.27 4.00
CA ALA A 130 6.03 -6.96 3.35
C ALA A 130 6.81 -7.84 4.35
N TYR A 131 6.98 -7.38 5.58
CA TYR A 131 7.54 -8.21 6.64
C TYR A 131 6.66 -9.43 6.93
N PHE A 132 5.33 -9.26 7.00
CA PHE A 132 4.38 -10.36 7.12
C PHE A 132 4.57 -11.40 6.01
N ALA A 133 4.59 -10.96 4.76
CA ALA A 133 4.78 -11.84 3.62
C ALA A 133 6.12 -12.60 3.69
N ASN A 134 7.18 -11.94 4.13
CA ASN A 134 8.51 -12.55 4.29
C ASN A 134 8.53 -13.62 5.41
N VAL A 135 7.97 -13.32 6.58
CA VAL A 135 7.93 -14.26 7.71
C VAL A 135 7.16 -15.52 7.35
N VAL A 136 6.03 -15.37 6.61
CA VAL A 136 5.24 -16.54 6.17
C VAL A 136 5.96 -17.30 5.06
N SER A 137 6.52 -16.62 4.05
CA SER A 137 7.20 -17.28 2.93
C SER A 137 8.50 -17.98 3.35
N SER A 138 9.16 -17.49 4.40
CA SER A 138 10.34 -18.15 4.97
C SER A 138 10.03 -19.43 5.77
N GLY A 139 8.75 -19.72 6.01
CA GLY A 139 8.30 -20.88 6.77
C GLY A 139 8.57 -20.79 8.29
N LEU A 140 9.00 -19.62 8.78
CA LEU A 140 9.26 -19.42 10.23
C LEU A 140 7.97 -19.49 11.05
N VAL A 141 6.88 -18.99 10.50
CA VAL A 141 5.54 -18.97 11.11
C VAL A 141 4.52 -19.33 10.04
N SER A 142 3.56 -20.19 10.35
CA SER A 142 2.47 -20.48 9.41
C SER A 142 1.58 -19.26 9.16
N TYR A 143 0.88 -19.23 8.03
CA TYR A 143 -0.02 -18.13 7.70
C TYR A 143 -1.07 -17.85 8.78
N SER A 144 -1.70 -18.89 9.30
CA SER A 144 -2.74 -18.79 10.35
C SER A 144 -2.20 -18.28 11.67
N GLN A 145 -0.98 -18.69 12.04
CA GLN A 145 -0.28 -18.18 13.21
C GLN A 145 0.14 -16.71 13.04
N ALA A 146 0.63 -16.35 11.86
CA ALA A 146 0.98 -14.95 11.54
C ALA A 146 -0.24 -14.03 11.64
N LEU A 147 -1.43 -14.49 11.22
CA LEU A 147 -2.68 -13.76 11.43
C LEU A 147 -3.02 -13.57 12.91
N ALA A 148 -2.78 -14.61 13.74
CA ALA A 148 -2.97 -14.52 15.18
C ALA A 148 -2.03 -13.49 15.81
N VAL A 149 -0.78 -13.46 15.37
CA VAL A 149 0.24 -12.49 15.82
C VAL A 149 -0.19 -11.07 15.51
N VAL A 150 -0.62 -10.79 14.26
CA VAL A 150 -1.08 -9.45 13.85
C VAL A 150 -2.34 -9.03 14.61
N TRP A 151 -3.26 -9.96 14.87
CA TRP A 151 -4.47 -9.67 15.65
C TRP A 151 -4.11 -9.29 17.09
N LEU A 152 -3.21 -10.05 17.73
CA LEU A 152 -2.74 -9.78 19.10
C LEU A 152 -1.97 -8.46 19.17
N GLU A 153 -1.10 -8.20 18.19
CA GLU A 153 -0.36 -6.95 18.05
C GLU A 153 -1.28 -5.75 18.00
N GLY A 154 -2.34 -5.79 17.19
CA GLY A 154 -3.32 -4.70 17.09
C GLY A 154 -3.97 -4.38 18.43
N TRP A 155 -4.33 -5.38 19.24
CA TRP A 155 -4.87 -5.14 20.59
C TRP A 155 -3.83 -4.56 21.55
N ILE A 156 -2.62 -5.06 21.53
CA ILE A 156 -1.52 -4.51 22.35
C ILE A 156 -1.27 -3.05 21.97
N PHE A 157 -1.26 -2.73 20.66
CA PHE A 157 -1.08 -1.36 20.16
C PHE A 157 -2.20 -0.42 20.65
N VAL A 158 -3.45 -0.86 20.62
CA VAL A 158 -4.59 -0.10 21.18
C VAL A 158 -4.40 0.16 22.66
N ILE A 159 -4.06 -0.85 23.45
CA ILE A 159 -3.83 -0.72 24.90
C ILE A 159 -2.68 0.27 25.18
N ILE A 160 -1.55 0.13 24.52
CA ILE A 160 -0.39 1.03 24.66
C ILE A 160 -0.77 2.48 24.31
N SER A 161 -1.59 2.65 23.28
CA SER A 161 -2.06 3.98 22.85
C SER A 161 -3.02 4.61 23.86
N LEU A 162 -3.95 3.84 24.43
CA LEU A 162 -4.88 4.30 25.45
C LEU A 162 -4.20 4.66 26.77
N LEU A 163 -3.18 3.90 27.17
CA LEU A 163 -2.39 4.17 28.37
C LEU A 163 -1.43 5.36 28.21
N GLY A 164 -1.31 5.92 27.01
CA GLY A 164 -0.39 7.01 26.71
C GLY A 164 1.09 6.61 26.68
N VAL A 165 1.41 5.34 26.82
CA VAL A 165 2.77 4.79 26.78
C VAL A 165 3.44 5.09 25.45
N ARG A 166 2.68 5.15 24.36
CA ARG A 166 3.14 5.56 23.04
C ARG A 166 3.82 6.93 23.04
N GLN A 167 3.24 7.91 23.77
CA GLN A 167 3.83 9.26 23.87
C GLN A 167 5.18 9.24 24.59
N TRP A 168 5.29 8.39 25.62
CA TRP A 168 6.53 8.20 26.35
C TRP A 168 7.61 7.53 25.47
N ILE A 169 7.27 6.45 24.77
CA ILE A 169 8.16 5.78 23.81
C ILE A 169 8.61 6.76 22.70
N SER A 170 7.69 7.57 22.17
CA SER A 170 8.03 8.54 21.13
C SER A 170 9.00 9.61 21.60
N ARG A 171 9.02 9.97 22.89
CA ARG A 171 9.98 10.90 23.49
C ARG A 171 11.36 10.27 23.72
N LEU A 172 11.40 8.95 23.94
CA LEU A 172 12.66 8.21 24.08
C LEU A 172 13.41 8.04 22.76
N LEU A 173 12.70 8.07 21.64
CA LEU A 173 13.30 7.92 20.31
C LEU A 173 14.09 9.18 19.93
N PRO A 174 15.39 9.08 19.63
CA PRO A 174 16.18 10.20 19.13
C PRO A 174 15.61 10.78 17.84
N ASN A 175 15.74 12.08 17.64
CA ASN A 175 15.24 12.74 16.42
C ASN A 175 15.87 12.17 15.14
N SER A 176 17.15 11.77 15.20
CA SER A 176 17.85 11.11 14.09
C SER A 176 17.16 9.80 13.68
N LEU A 177 16.73 9.00 14.65
CA LEU A 177 16.04 7.73 14.37
C LEU A 177 14.67 7.97 13.73
N ARG A 178 13.92 8.96 14.20
CA ARG A 178 12.62 9.31 13.60
C ARG A 178 12.74 9.77 12.15
N GLN A 179 13.77 10.56 11.84
CA GLN A 179 14.03 11.04 10.48
C GLN A 179 14.52 9.91 9.58
N SER A 180 15.39 9.02 10.08
CA SER A 180 15.95 7.91 9.32
C SER A 180 14.92 6.82 9.05
N THR A 181 13.90 6.67 9.87
CA THR A 181 12.83 5.66 9.66
C THR A 181 12.13 5.86 8.32
N GLY A 182 11.73 7.11 7.99
CA GLY A 182 11.11 7.42 6.70
C GLY A 182 12.02 7.09 5.51
N ALA A 183 13.30 7.40 5.61
CA ALA A 183 14.29 7.04 4.60
C ALA A 183 14.47 5.52 4.49
N GLY A 184 14.53 4.81 5.62
CA GLY A 184 14.65 3.35 5.69
C GLY A 184 13.46 2.65 5.03
N ILE A 185 12.24 3.08 5.33
CA ILE A 185 11.02 2.56 4.69
C ILE A 185 11.05 2.82 3.19
N GLY A 186 11.47 4.02 2.76
CA GLY A 186 11.60 4.37 1.34
C GLY A 186 12.59 3.46 0.59
N VAL A 187 13.76 3.20 1.18
CA VAL A 187 14.77 2.28 0.60
C VAL A 187 14.23 0.84 0.55
N TYR A 188 13.55 0.39 1.59
CA TYR A 188 12.96 -0.95 1.64
C TYR A 188 11.86 -1.13 0.58
N LEU A 189 10.97 -0.16 0.42
CA LEU A 189 9.96 -0.17 -0.64
C LEU A 189 10.58 -0.10 -2.04
N SER A 190 11.68 0.63 -2.20
CA SER A 190 12.44 0.66 -3.46
C SER A 190 13.02 -0.72 -3.77
N LEU A 191 13.56 -1.42 -2.78
CA LEU A 191 14.06 -2.78 -2.95
C LEU A 191 12.93 -3.74 -3.37
N ILE A 192 11.75 -3.67 -2.75
CA ILE A 192 10.59 -4.46 -3.15
C ILE A 192 10.16 -4.12 -4.58
N GLY A 193 10.12 -2.84 -4.93
CA GLY A 193 9.77 -2.40 -6.29
C GLY A 193 10.76 -2.85 -7.36
N LEU A 194 12.03 -3.02 -7.01
CA LEU A 194 13.08 -3.52 -7.90
C LEU A 194 13.16 -5.06 -7.94
N SER A 195 12.56 -5.74 -6.97
CA SER A 195 12.58 -7.21 -6.86
C SER A 195 11.71 -7.89 -7.93
N SER A 196 11.71 -9.21 -7.92
CA SER A 196 10.94 -10.06 -8.85
C SER A 196 9.43 -9.81 -8.81
N SER A 197 8.90 -9.35 -7.67
CA SER A 197 7.48 -8.96 -7.55
C SER A 197 7.15 -7.61 -8.17
N GLY A 198 8.13 -6.79 -8.50
CA GLY A 198 7.98 -5.47 -9.13
C GLY A 198 8.56 -5.42 -10.54
N LEU A 199 9.65 -4.66 -10.71
CA LEU A 199 10.32 -4.46 -12.01
C LEU A 199 11.24 -5.61 -12.41
N ASN A 200 11.49 -6.56 -11.55
CA ASN A 200 12.40 -7.70 -11.75
C ASN A 200 13.85 -7.28 -12.15
N VAL A 201 14.33 -6.17 -11.60
CA VAL A 201 15.72 -5.72 -11.79
C VAL A 201 16.67 -6.53 -10.91
N VAL A 202 16.20 -6.87 -9.71
CA VAL A 202 16.95 -7.59 -8.68
C VAL A 202 16.23 -8.88 -8.34
N GLY A 203 16.91 -10.01 -8.46
CA GLY A 203 16.45 -11.35 -8.10
C GLY A 203 17.27 -11.93 -6.95
N GLN A 204 16.76 -13.00 -6.35
CA GLN A 204 17.51 -13.80 -5.38
C GLN A 204 18.30 -14.85 -6.12
N GLY A 205 19.62 -14.82 -5.97
CA GLY A 205 20.52 -15.82 -6.53
C GLY A 205 20.88 -16.91 -5.51
N SER A 206 21.23 -18.08 -5.99
CA SER A 206 21.69 -19.20 -5.14
C SER A 206 22.98 -18.90 -4.37
N SER A 207 23.80 -18.00 -4.87
CA SER A 207 25.13 -17.66 -4.33
C SER A 207 25.25 -16.27 -3.74
N SER A 208 24.28 -15.39 -3.97
CA SER A 208 24.28 -14.02 -3.43
C SER A 208 22.85 -13.59 -3.06
N ILE A 209 22.74 -12.76 -2.01
CA ILE A 209 21.45 -12.26 -1.52
C ILE A 209 20.74 -11.42 -2.59
N LEU A 210 21.52 -10.73 -3.43
CA LEU A 210 21.02 -9.86 -4.50
C LEU A 210 21.82 -10.15 -5.77
N GLN A 211 21.11 -10.42 -6.85
CA GLN A 211 21.65 -10.63 -8.19
C GLN A 211 20.82 -9.85 -9.21
N PHE A 212 21.46 -9.33 -10.25
CA PHE A 212 20.72 -8.71 -11.34
C PHE A 212 19.87 -9.75 -12.07
N ALA A 213 18.62 -9.37 -12.36
CA ALA A 213 17.63 -10.18 -13.06
C ALA A 213 17.07 -9.40 -14.27
N GLY A 214 15.86 -9.70 -14.73
CA GLY A 214 15.24 -8.96 -15.84
C GLY A 214 15.67 -9.46 -17.21
N CYS A 215 15.62 -10.77 -17.39
CA CYS A 215 15.77 -11.43 -18.68
C CYS A 215 14.45 -12.07 -19.14
N LEU A 216 14.38 -12.40 -20.43
CA LEU A 216 13.25 -13.14 -20.98
C LEU A 216 13.24 -14.57 -20.41
N PRO A 217 12.03 -15.21 -20.31
CA PRO A 217 11.89 -16.56 -19.75
C PRO A 217 12.78 -17.63 -20.43
N GLU A 218 13.14 -17.42 -21.70
CA GLU A 218 14.05 -18.31 -22.46
C GLU A 218 15.47 -18.38 -21.89
N TYR A 219 15.87 -17.35 -21.13
CA TYR A 219 17.22 -17.23 -20.55
C TYR A 219 17.23 -17.42 -19.04
N GLN A 220 16.09 -17.87 -18.47
CA GLN A 220 15.99 -18.18 -17.05
C GLN A 220 16.29 -19.66 -16.80
N ASP A 221 17.00 -19.92 -15.71
CA ASP A 221 17.21 -21.25 -15.16
C ASP A 221 15.92 -21.75 -14.46
N GLU A 222 15.87 -23.03 -14.07
CA GLU A 222 14.77 -23.65 -13.32
C GLU A 222 14.39 -22.90 -12.04
N ASN A 223 15.33 -22.13 -11.48
CA ASN A 223 15.14 -21.27 -10.31
C ASN A 223 14.71 -19.82 -10.67
N GLY A 224 14.41 -19.51 -11.93
CA GLY A 224 14.06 -18.16 -12.38
C GLY A 224 15.23 -17.18 -12.44
N ILE A 225 16.48 -17.67 -12.38
CA ILE A 225 17.69 -16.85 -12.41
C ILE A 225 18.18 -16.69 -13.85
N CYS A 226 18.55 -15.49 -14.22
CA CYS A 226 19.10 -15.21 -15.56
C CYS A 226 20.48 -15.84 -15.74
N THR A 227 20.62 -16.73 -16.70
CA THR A 227 21.91 -17.33 -17.13
C THR A 227 22.65 -16.43 -18.12
N SER A 228 21.90 -15.65 -18.91
CA SER A 228 22.43 -14.71 -19.90
C SER A 228 21.42 -13.59 -20.16
N HIS A 229 21.79 -12.58 -20.94
CA HIS A 229 20.90 -11.48 -21.35
C HIS A 229 20.25 -10.73 -20.16
N VAL A 230 21.00 -10.57 -19.09
CA VAL A 230 20.59 -9.85 -17.86
C VAL A 230 20.24 -8.41 -18.21
N LEU A 231 19.18 -7.87 -17.60
CA LEU A 231 18.64 -6.52 -17.82
C LEU A 231 18.14 -6.24 -19.25
N GLN A 232 17.82 -7.26 -20.02
CA GLN A 232 17.33 -7.11 -21.40
C GLN A 232 15.80 -7.28 -21.53
N ASP A 233 15.05 -7.37 -20.42
CA ASP A 233 13.59 -7.43 -20.48
C ASP A 233 13.01 -6.07 -20.86
N PRO A 234 12.29 -5.95 -21.99
CA PRO A 234 11.64 -4.69 -22.41
C PRO A 234 10.61 -4.18 -21.40
N LYS A 235 9.95 -5.07 -20.67
CA LYS A 235 8.95 -4.71 -19.65
C LYS A 235 9.57 -3.92 -18.52
N MET A 236 10.76 -4.34 -18.08
CA MET A 236 11.53 -3.66 -17.05
C MET A 236 11.88 -2.23 -17.49
N TRP A 237 12.36 -2.04 -18.70
CA TRP A 237 12.74 -0.71 -19.20
C TRP A 237 11.55 0.24 -19.35
N VAL A 238 10.42 -0.26 -19.84
CA VAL A 238 9.18 0.55 -19.88
C VAL A 238 8.77 0.95 -18.48
N GLY A 239 8.82 0.06 -17.49
CA GLY A 239 8.52 0.38 -16.10
C GLY A 239 9.49 1.42 -15.52
N ILE A 240 10.79 1.31 -15.79
CA ILE A 240 11.79 2.27 -15.31
C ILE A 240 11.56 3.64 -15.93
N PHE A 241 11.41 3.75 -17.25
CA PHE A 241 11.30 5.05 -17.93
C PHE A 241 9.94 5.69 -17.72
N LEU A 242 8.82 4.99 -17.96
CA LEU A 242 7.48 5.54 -17.82
C LEU A 242 6.99 5.56 -16.37
N GLY A 243 7.33 4.55 -15.58
CA GLY A 243 6.97 4.47 -14.17
C GLY A 243 7.91 5.28 -13.28
N GLY A 244 9.21 5.11 -13.38
CA GLY A 244 10.20 5.73 -12.52
C GLY A 244 10.59 7.15 -12.95
N VAL A 245 11.30 7.25 -14.08
CA VAL A 245 11.91 8.51 -14.53
C VAL A 245 10.85 9.57 -14.84
N LEU A 246 9.78 9.21 -15.55
CA LEU A 246 8.71 10.15 -15.91
C LEU A 246 7.97 10.66 -14.67
N ILE A 247 7.63 9.79 -13.72
CA ILE A 247 6.97 10.20 -12.47
C ILE A 247 7.87 11.19 -11.71
N THR A 248 9.16 10.87 -11.57
CA THR A 248 10.13 11.76 -10.90
C THR A 248 10.21 13.12 -11.60
N PHE A 249 10.26 13.13 -12.93
CA PHE A 249 10.25 14.35 -13.72
C PHE A 249 8.97 15.18 -13.49
N LEU A 250 7.79 14.55 -13.52
CA LEU A 250 6.52 15.22 -13.29
C LEU A 250 6.41 15.78 -11.86
N ILE A 251 6.97 15.09 -10.86
CA ILE A 251 7.03 15.58 -9.47
C ILE A 251 7.92 16.82 -9.38
N LEU A 252 9.09 16.83 -10.03
CA LEU A 252 9.99 18.00 -10.08
C LEU A 252 9.29 19.21 -10.68
N TYR A 253 8.45 19.03 -11.69
CA TYR A 253 7.63 20.09 -12.28
C TYR A 253 6.35 20.40 -11.48
N ARG A 254 6.19 19.85 -10.28
CA ARG A 254 5.03 20.04 -9.40
C ARG A 254 3.68 19.73 -10.09
N VAL A 255 3.65 18.77 -11.01
CA VAL A 255 2.42 18.34 -11.67
C VAL A 255 1.54 17.58 -10.68
N ARG A 256 0.34 18.09 -10.43
CA ARG A 256 -0.62 17.44 -9.55
C ARG A 256 -1.09 16.13 -10.19
N GLY A 257 -0.98 15.01 -9.46
CA GLY A 257 -1.36 13.68 -9.97
C GLY A 257 -0.28 12.98 -10.80
N ALA A 258 0.99 13.37 -10.69
CA ALA A 258 2.13 12.75 -11.38
C ALA A 258 2.16 11.22 -11.25
N MET A 259 1.89 10.67 -10.06
CA MET A 259 1.85 9.23 -9.81
C MET A 259 0.76 8.53 -10.65
N ILE A 260 -0.44 9.12 -10.72
CA ILE A 260 -1.56 8.55 -11.48
C ILE A 260 -1.24 8.55 -12.97
N ILE A 261 -0.67 9.64 -13.47
CA ILE A 261 -0.26 9.77 -14.88
C ILE A 261 0.75 8.66 -15.23
N GLY A 262 1.76 8.45 -14.40
CA GLY A 262 2.75 7.39 -14.61
C GLY A 262 2.14 5.99 -14.58
N ILE A 263 1.29 5.69 -13.59
CA ILE A 263 0.60 4.40 -13.47
C ILE A 263 -0.29 4.15 -14.70
N LEU A 264 -1.07 5.15 -15.13
CA LEU A 264 -1.92 5.03 -16.31
C LEU A 264 -1.11 4.82 -17.58
N LEU A 265 -0.01 5.55 -17.77
CA LEU A 265 0.84 5.39 -18.95
C LEU A 265 1.48 4.01 -19.02
N VAL A 266 2.03 3.50 -17.92
CA VAL A 266 2.57 2.13 -17.86
C VAL A 266 1.46 1.11 -18.11
N SER A 267 0.29 1.29 -17.51
CA SER A 267 -0.85 0.39 -17.72
C SER A 267 -1.32 0.39 -19.17
N VAL A 268 -1.47 1.55 -19.80
CA VAL A 268 -1.91 1.67 -21.20
C VAL A 268 -0.85 1.10 -22.15
N SER A 269 0.44 1.31 -21.86
CA SER A 269 1.53 0.75 -22.69
C SER A 269 1.57 -0.79 -22.66
N SER A 270 1.00 -1.40 -21.62
CA SER A 270 0.90 -2.86 -21.50
C SER A 270 -0.31 -3.48 -22.21
N TRP A 271 -1.25 -2.68 -22.75
CA TRP A 271 -2.48 -3.20 -23.39
C TRP A 271 -2.35 -3.66 -24.85
N PRO A 272 -1.49 -3.07 -25.71
CA PRO A 272 -1.38 -3.48 -27.12
C PRO A 272 -0.92 -4.94 -27.24
N ARG A 273 -1.71 -5.77 -27.89
CA ARG A 273 -1.39 -7.18 -28.12
C ARG A 273 -0.28 -7.33 -29.16
N GLY A 274 0.61 -8.29 -28.94
CA GLY A 274 1.69 -8.59 -29.89
C GLY A 274 2.97 -7.78 -29.73
N SER A 275 3.08 -6.91 -28.70
CA SER A 275 4.33 -6.26 -28.34
C SER A 275 5.07 -7.03 -27.25
N ALA A 276 6.39 -6.95 -27.21
CA ALA A 276 7.21 -7.59 -26.17
C ALA A 276 6.94 -7.08 -24.76
N VAL A 277 6.26 -5.94 -24.64
CA VAL A 277 5.91 -5.28 -23.37
C VAL A 277 4.57 -5.75 -22.84
N THR A 278 3.72 -6.35 -23.67
CA THR A 278 2.39 -6.78 -23.29
C THR A 278 2.39 -8.01 -22.40
N GLN A 279 1.60 -7.95 -21.35
CA GLN A 279 1.32 -9.12 -20.52
C GLN A 279 0.18 -10.02 -21.07
N PHE A 280 -0.36 -9.72 -22.26
CA PHE A 280 -1.49 -10.43 -22.88
C PHE A 280 -1.21 -11.17 -24.19
N PRO A 281 0.02 -11.54 -24.56
CA PRO A 281 0.18 -12.26 -25.79
C PRO A 281 0.03 -13.75 -25.53
N TYR A 282 -1.16 -14.32 -25.78
CA TYR A 282 -1.38 -15.74 -25.97
C TYR A 282 -0.67 -16.71 -25.01
N THR A 283 -0.20 -16.24 -23.86
CA THR A 283 0.38 -17.04 -22.77
C THR A 283 -0.68 -17.31 -21.73
N ASP A 284 -0.61 -18.44 -21.04
CA ASP A 284 -1.54 -18.81 -19.98
C ASP A 284 -1.54 -17.76 -18.86
N GLN A 285 -0.38 -17.21 -18.52
CA GLN A 285 -0.25 -16.11 -17.57
C GLN A 285 -0.95 -14.83 -18.04
N GLY A 286 -0.83 -14.46 -19.31
CA GLY A 286 -1.52 -13.32 -19.90
C GLY A 286 -3.03 -13.48 -19.91
N ASN A 287 -3.52 -14.68 -20.20
CA ASN A 287 -4.94 -15.01 -20.16
C ASN A 287 -5.48 -14.94 -18.71
N ASN A 288 -4.73 -15.46 -17.73
CA ASN A 288 -5.09 -15.38 -16.32
C ASN A 288 -5.14 -13.92 -15.83
N ASN A 289 -4.18 -13.08 -16.24
CA ASN A 289 -4.19 -11.66 -15.94
C ASN A 289 -5.38 -10.92 -16.56
N TRP A 290 -5.77 -11.29 -17.78
CA TRP A 290 -6.94 -10.74 -18.44
C TRP A 290 -8.24 -11.14 -17.75
N ASP A 291 -8.36 -12.39 -17.33
CA ASP A 291 -9.50 -12.87 -16.56
C ASP A 291 -9.57 -12.24 -15.16
N PHE A 292 -8.42 -11.94 -14.57
CA PHE A 292 -8.35 -11.15 -13.35
C PHE A 292 -8.85 -9.72 -13.59
N PHE A 293 -8.41 -9.06 -14.66
CA PHE A 293 -8.80 -7.70 -15.00
C PHE A 293 -10.31 -7.57 -15.27
N LYS A 294 -10.92 -8.52 -15.98
CA LYS A 294 -12.38 -8.54 -16.20
C LYS A 294 -13.19 -8.57 -14.90
N LYS A 295 -12.63 -9.08 -13.82
CA LYS A 295 -13.26 -9.26 -12.52
C LYS A 295 -12.87 -8.20 -11.48
N VAL A 296 -12.22 -7.10 -11.89
CA VAL A 296 -11.76 -6.02 -10.99
C VAL A 296 -12.93 -5.35 -10.26
N ALA A 297 -14.09 -5.25 -10.88
CA ALA A 297 -15.29 -4.63 -10.30
C ALA A 297 -16.30 -5.68 -9.79
N THR A 298 -15.83 -6.73 -9.12
CA THR A 298 -16.71 -7.76 -8.52
C THR A 298 -16.66 -7.70 -7.01
N TRP A 299 -17.85 -7.79 -6.40
CA TRP A 299 -17.96 -7.95 -4.94
C TRP A 299 -17.52 -9.36 -4.53
N ARG A 300 -16.54 -9.46 -3.63
CA ARG A 300 -16.07 -10.74 -3.09
C ARG A 300 -16.09 -10.76 -1.56
N SER A 301 -16.27 -11.95 -1.01
CA SER A 301 -16.16 -12.17 0.42
C SER A 301 -14.67 -12.18 0.86
N ILE A 302 -14.43 -11.74 2.08
CA ILE A 302 -13.11 -11.73 2.73
C ILE A 302 -12.83 -13.08 3.42
N ASN A 303 -13.72 -14.06 3.30
CA ASN A 303 -13.65 -15.35 3.97
C ASN A 303 -12.28 -16.07 3.88
N PRO A 304 -11.59 -16.09 2.72
CA PRO A 304 -10.31 -16.80 2.62
C PRO A 304 -9.22 -16.26 3.53
N ILE A 305 -9.32 -14.98 3.93
CA ILE A 305 -8.34 -14.29 4.78
C ILE A 305 -8.94 -13.82 6.11
N GLY A 306 -10.16 -14.28 6.41
CA GLY A 306 -10.92 -13.86 7.57
C GLY A 306 -10.44 -14.49 8.88
N PRO A 307 -11.02 -14.03 10.01
CA PRO A 307 -10.61 -14.43 11.36
C PRO A 307 -10.83 -15.92 11.67
N GLN A 308 -11.59 -16.62 10.85
CA GLN A 308 -11.79 -18.07 10.96
C GLN A 308 -10.53 -18.90 10.70
N ASN A 309 -9.53 -18.30 10.08
CA ASN A 309 -8.25 -18.93 9.77
C ASN A 309 -7.16 -18.61 10.81
N ILE A 310 -7.53 -18.04 11.94
CA ILE A 310 -6.58 -17.73 13.03
C ILE A 310 -6.29 -19.02 13.81
N ASP A 311 -5.01 -19.37 13.88
CA ASP A 311 -4.54 -20.47 14.71
C ASP A 311 -3.72 -19.93 15.89
N TRP A 312 -4.17 -20.28 17.09
CA TRP A 312 -3.51 -19.90 18.36
C TRP A 312 -2.46 -20.91 18.82
N GLN A 313 -2.30 -22.01 18.09
CA GLN A 313 -1.27 -23.00 18.38
C GLN A 313 0.07 -22.50 17.81
N GLY A 314 1.18 -22.81 18.44
CA GLY A 314 2.52 -22.44 17.96
C GLY A 314 3.17 -21.24 18.65
N TYR A 315 2.54 -20.68 19.68
CA TYR A 315 3.21 -19.72 20.57
C TYR A 315 4.26 -20.35 21.47
N ASP A 316 4.35 -21.68 21.47
CA ASP A 316 5.40 -22.44 22.15
C ASP A 316 6.78 -22.28 21.49
N THR A 317 6.80 -21.95 20.20
CA THR A 317 8.01 -21.64 19.47
C THR A 317 8.31 -20.14 19.59
N GLY A 318 9.52 -19.76 19.96
CA GLY A 318 9.90 -18.35 20.13
C GLY A 318 9.73 -17.47 18.88
N HIS A 319 9.51 -18.05 17.70
CA HIS A 319 9.35 -17.33 16.42
C HIS A 319 8.10 -16.46 16.37
N ALA A 320 6.95 -16.91 16.92
CA ALA A 320 5.73 -16.12 16.98
C ALA A 320 5.89 -14.88 17.87
N TRP A 321 6.55 -15.02 19.02
CA TRP A 321 6.84 -13.89 19.91
C TRP A 321 7.83 -12.91 19.31
N LEU A 322 8.85 -13.40 18.61
CA LEU A 322 9.78 -12.54 17.88
C LEU A 322 9.05 -11.74 16.80
N ALA A 323 8.19 -12.38 16.01
CA ALA A 323 7.38 -11.71 15.01
C ALA A 323 6.47 -10.65 15.64
N LEU A 324 5.81 -10.94 16.77
CA LEU A 324 4.97 -10.00 17.50
C LEU A 324 5.74 -8.74 17.92
N ILE A 325 6.92 -8.90 18.50
CA ILE A 325 7.75 -7.78 18.94
C ILE A 325 8.18 -6.92 17.75
N ILE A 326 8.54 -7.56 16.64
CA ILE A 326 8.97 -6.83 15.42
C ILE A 326 7.79 -6.08 14.80
N PHE A 327 6.60 -6.68 14.68
CA PHE A 327 5.41 -5.98 14.18
C PHE A 327 5.07 -4.77 15.04
N LEU A 328 5.01 -4.95 16.35
CA LEU A 328 4.73 -3.86 17.30
C LEU A 328 5.75 -2.72 17.17
N TYR A 329 7.02 -3.07 17.02
CA TYR A 329 8.09 -2.10 16.83
C TYR A 329 7.96 -1.35 15.50
N LEU A 330 7.67 -2.07 14.41
CA LEU A 330 7.45 -1.47 13.09
C LEU A 330 6.28 -0.49 13.12
N ASP A 331 5.14 -0.88 13.69
CA ASP A 331 3.95 -0.03 13.77
C ASP A 331 4.18 1.21 14.64
N LEU A 332 4.91 1.08 15.75
CA LEU A 332 5.27 2.22 16.59
C LEU A 332 6.18 3.20 15.84
N LEU A 333 7.16 2.70 15.09
CA LEU A 333 8.05 3.55 14.31
C LEU A 333 7.34 4.23 13.14
N ASP A 334 6.58 3.45 12.36
CA ASP A 334 5.87 3.95 11.16
C ASP A 334 4.86 5.02 11.52
N THR A 335 4.01 4.76 12.51
CA THR A 335 3.02 5.75 12.97
C THR A 335 3.66 6.99 13.61
N THR A 336 4.77 6.83 14.33
CA THR A 336 5.48 7.98 14.94
C THR A 336 6.20 8.80 13.87
N GLY A 337 6.85 8.15 12.91
CA GLY A 337 7.56 8.79 11.81
C GLY A 337 6.63 9.57 10.88
N THR A 338 5.51 8.95 10.49
CA THR A 338 4.50 9.60 9.63
C THR A 338 3.84 10.80 10.31
N LEU A 339 3.41 10.68 11.56
CA LEU A 339 2.82 11.80 12.28
C LEU A 339 3.82 12.93 12.48
N TYR A 340 5.08 12.63 12.75
CA TYR A 340 6.12 13.63 12.87
C TYR A 340 6.37 14.36 11.54
N ALA A 341 6.44 13.64 10.43
CA ALA A 341 6.60 14.22 9.11
C ALA A 341 5.43 15.15 8.73
N ILE A 342 4.19 14.74 9.05
CA ILE A 342 3.00 15.55 8.84
C ILE A 342 3.05 16.82 9.71
N CYS A 343 3.40 16.70 10.98
CA CYS A 343 3.54 17.87 11.86
C CYS A 343 4.56 18.87 11.33
N LEU A 344 5.70 18.42 10.80
CA LEU A 344 6.70 19.29 10.20
C LEU A 344 6.18 20.04 8.98
N LEU A 345 5.45 19.36 8.08
CA LEU A 345 4.86 19.98 6.90
C LEU A 345 3.84 21.07 7.29
N TYR A 346 2.96 20.80 8.25
CA TYR A 346 1.97 21.78 8.72
C TYR A 346 2.60 22.98 9.41
N THR A 347 3.73 22.81 10.12
CA THR A 347 4.41 23.92 10.79
C THR A 347 5.26 24.76 9.82
N SER A 348 5.83 24.16 8.78
CA SER A 348 6.57 24.90 7.74
C SER A 348 5.65 25.76 6.88
N ASP A 349 4.50 25.22 6.47
CA ASP A 349 3.52 25.98 5.68
C ASP A 349 2.93 27.15 6.48
N ALA A 350 2.72 26.97 7.79
CA ALA A 350 2.25 28.06 8.66
C ALA A 350 3.31 29.16 8.91
N ALA A 351 4.60 28.85 8.76
CA ALA A 351 5.68 29.83 8.86
C ALA A 351 5.91 30.62 7.57
N ASP A 352 5.55 30.07 6.42
CA ASP A 352 5.67 30.74 5.12
C ASP A 352 4.47 31.69 4.82
N GLU A 353 3.34 31.56 5.55
CA GLU A 353 2.18 32.46 5.44
C GLU A 353 2.21 33.65 6.44
N GLY A 354 3.22 33.79 7.27
CA GLY A 354 3.46 34.89 8.22
C GLY A 354 4.55 35.81 7.75
#